data_1aeb38bcf51c9734288265b032e8d5a5
#
_entry.id   1aeb38bcf51c9734288265b032e8d5a5
#
_cell.length_a   1.000
_cell.length_b   1.000
_cell.length_c   1.000
_cell.angle_alpha   90.00
_cell.angle_beta   90.00
_cell.angle_gamma   90.00
#
_symmetry.space_group_name_H-M   'P 1'
#
loop_
_entity.id
_entity.type
_entity.pdbx_description
1 polymer ?
#
loop_
_entity_poly.entity_id
_entity_poly.type
_entity_poly.pdbx_seq_one_letter_code
_entity_poly.pdbx_strand_id
1 'polypeptide(L)'
;MTAATAGGTSHALNLAEAVPLLHGLVDEVARALGVRVLFIKGPILTAQGLRSTHQSVDVDVLVDPERLSDLQQGLERLGWAVRVPSTSAQVLPLHSATYAHPVWPCEVDVHDRFPGFLAEPQATFEALWAHRTSATVAGREVPCLEPVAHFAIACLHVLRDLGSPGKRDELDRLVEVAKAMFDTDQRSRLGVLTARTDSLGTLRPVLEALGLPDLASTTTAGDLTDWRVRASSPGVRSVGWVAQLGRTPLRRWPATLVHALLLTEAEIRDAQPHAARGRWGLLRARLRRLGLGLRDVPRACMIIRRARRESVAGR
;
A
#
# COMPACT_ATOMS: atom_id res chain seq x y z
N MET A 1 -28.10 -0.02 51.68
CA MET A 1 -28.00 0.50 50.31
C MET A 1 -26.87 -0.25 49.61
N THR A 2 -27.22 -1.28 48.87
CA THR A 2 -26.29 -2.16 48.15
C THR A 2 -26.11 -1.58 46.73
N ALA A 3 -24.91 -1.12 46.42
CA ALA A 3 -24.58 -0.66 45.08
C ALA A 3 -24.53 -1.87 44.13
N ALA A 4 -25.42 -1.92 43.15
CA ALA A 4 -25.37 -2.87 42.06
C ALA A 4 -24.23 -2.52 41.16
N THR A 5 -23.17 -3.32 41.17
CA THR A 5 -22.12 -3.32 40.13
C THR A 5 -22.75 -3.80 38.82
N ALA A 6 -23.03 -2.90 37.93
CA ALA A 6 -23.37 -3.24 36.54
C ALA A 6 -22.17 -3.90 35.91
N GLY A 7 -22.16 -5.22 35.86
CA GLY A 7 -21.22 -6.02 35.06
C GLY A 7 -21.50 -5.78 33.59
N GLY A 8 -20.86 -4.78 33.01
CA GLY A 8 -20.85 -4.59 31.58
C GLY A 8 -20.08 -5.74 30.93
N THR A 9 -20.77 -6.60 30.19
CA THR A 9 -20.16 -7.55 29.29
C THR A 9 -19.39 -6.75 28.24
N SER A 10 -18.06 -6.70 28.32
CA SER A 10 -17.23 -6.12 27.26
C SER A 10 -17.34 -7.02 26.04
N HIS A 11 -18.12 -6.62 25.06
CA HIS A 11 -18.17 -7.29 23.77
C HIS A 11 -16.93 -6.87 23.00
N ALA A 12 -16.04 -7.81 22.69
CA ALA A 12 -14.92 -7.56 21.79
C ALA A 12 -15.46 -7.38 20.37
N LEU A 13 -15.13 -6.26 19.71
CA LEU A 13 -15.50 -6.02 18.31
C LEU A 13 -14.87 -7.10 17.42
N ASN A 14 -15.65 -7.63 16.48
CA ASN A 14 -15.12 -8.43 15.40
C ASN A 14 -14.71 -7.53 14.22
N LEU A 15 -13.99 -8.07 13.22
CA LEU A 15 -13.50 -7.30 12.07
C LEU A 15 -14.63 -6.67 11.24
N ALA A 16 -15.79 -7.35 11.12
CA ALA A 16 -16.89 -6.82 10.33
C ALA A 16 -17.55 -5.59 10.99
N GLU A 17 -17.45 -5.47 12.30
CA GLU A 17 -17.91 -4.32 13.08
C GLU A 17 -16.80 -3.25 13.18
N ALA A 18 -15.58 -3.67 13.47
CA ALA A 18 -14.48 -2.78 13.76
C ALA A 18 -14.05 -1.96 12.52
N VAL A 19 -13.93 -2.59 11.36
CA VAL A 19 -13.47 -1.89 10.15
C VAL A 19 -14.40 -0.74 9.74
N PRO A 20 -15.73 -0.90 9.66
CA PRO A 20 -16.61 0.23 9.37
C PRO A 20 -16.58 1.33 10.44
N LEU A 21 -16.52 0.96 11.74
CA LEU A 21 -16.42 1.93 12.81
C LEU A 21 -15.11 2.71 12.78
N LEU A 22 -14.02 2.05 12.39
CA LEU A 22 -12.71 2.69 12.26
C LEU A 22 -12.66 3.69 11.10
N HIS A 23 -13.38 3.46 10.00
CA HIS A 23 -13.56 4.49 8.96
C HIS A 23 -14.17 5.76 9.56
N GLY A 24 -15.24 5.62 10.37
CA GLY A 24 -15.88 6.74 11.04
C GLY A 24 -14.97 7.45 12.03
N LEU A 25 -14.17 6.71 12.80
CA LEU A 25 -13.20 7.29 13.74
C LEU A 25 -12.13 8.12 13.02
N VAL A 26 -11.52 7.56 11.97
CA VAL A 26 -10.47 8.26 11.19
C VAL A 26 -11.04 9.50 10.50
N ASP A 27 -12.25 9.44 9.95
CA ASP A 27 -12.94 10.58 9.37
C ASP A 27 -13.20 11.69 10.42
N GLU A 28 -13.65 11.32 11.62
CA GLU A 28 -13.87 12.28 12.71
C GLU A 28 -12.58 12.99 13.12
N VAL A 29 -11.50 12.23 13.28
CA VAL A 29 -10.17 12.80 13.59
C VAL A 29 -9.72 13.75 12.49
N ALA A 30 -9.84 13.35 11.22
CA ALA A 30 -9.45 14.16 10.08
C ALA A 30 -10.27 15.46 10.01
N ARG A 31 -11.59 15.39 10.19
CA ARG A 31 -12.48 16.58 10.21
C ARG A 31 -12.16 17.51 11.35
N ALA A 32 -11.95 16.99 12.56
CA ALA A 32 -11.62 17.80 13.74
C ALA A 32 -10.31 18.58 13.58
N LEU A 33 -9.36 18.03 12.79
CA LEU A 33 -8.07 18.65 12.51
C LEU A 33 -8.06 19.47 11.21
N GLY A 34 -9.16 19.47 10.44
CA GLY A 34 -9.22 20.09 9.12
C GLY A 34 -8.26 19.45 8.11
N VAL A 35 -8.02 18.14 8.23
CA VAL A 35 -7.16 17.36 7.35
C VAL A 35 -8.01 16.70 6.25
N ARG A 36 -7.59 16.87 5.00
CA ARG A 36 -8.24 16.20 3.87
C ARG A 36 -7.77 14.74 3.79
N VAL A 37 -8.71 13.83 3.68
CA VAL A 37 -8.44 12.39 3.56
C VAL A 37 -9.34 11.76 2.49
N LEU A 38 -8.88 10.67 1.87
CA LEU A 38 -9.65 9.86 0.94
C LEU A 38 -9.55 8.40 1.40
N PHE A 39 -10.69 7.83 1.75
CA PHE A 39 -10.73 6.39 2.02
C PHE A 39 -10.63 5.62 0.72
N ILE A 40 -9.73 4.65 0.68
CA ILE A 40 -9.39 3.86 -0.50
C ILE A 40 -9.52 2.38 -0.20
N LYS A 41 -9.82 1.57 -1.20
CA LYS A 41 -9.97 0.12 -1.06
C LYS A 41 -11.12 -0.30 -0.10
N GLY A 42 -10.94 -1.43 0.58
CA GLY A 42 -11.86 -1.94 1.60
C GLY A 42 -13.31 -2.11 1.15
N PRO A 43 -14.28 -1.82 2.03
CA PRO A 43 -15.70 -1.99 1.76
C PRO A 43 -16.22 -1.06 0.66
N ILE A 44 -15.55 0.06 0.41
CA ILE A 44 -15.97 1.05 -0.57
C ILE A 44 -15.84 0.50 -2.01
N LEU A 45 -14.78 -0.27 -2.32
CA LEU A 45 -14.66 -0.95 -3.62
C LEU A 45 -15.81 -1.92 -3.88
N THR A 46 -16.27 -2.61 -2.82
CA THR A 46 -17.42 -3.51 -2.91
C THR A 46 -18.71 -2.73 -3.14
N ALA A 47 -18.93 -1.64 -2.41
CA ALA A 47 -20.10 -0.78 -2.58
C ALA A 47 -20.17 -0.14 -3.97
N GLN A 48 -19.02 0.15 -4.58
CA GLN A 48 -18.91 0.66 -5.95
C GLN A 48 -19.00 -0.43 -7.03
N GLY A 49 -19.16 -1.71 -6.67
CA GLY A 49 -19.26 -2.81 -7.63
C GLY A 49 -17.93 -3.19 -8.31
N LEU A 50 -16.81 -2.60 -7.90
CA LEU A 50 -15.48 -2.86 -8.48
C LEU A 50 -14.85 -4.16 -7.96
N ARG A 51 -15.37 -4.70 -6.85
CA ARG A 51 -14.88 -5.92 -6.21
C ARG A 51 -16.04 -6.71 -5.63
N SER A 52 -15.95 -8.04 -5.67
CA SER A 52 -16.85 -8.90 -4.92
C SER A 52 -16.70 -8.69 -3.40
N THR A 53 -17.75 -9.05 -2.65
CA THR A 53 -17.74 -8.95 -1.18
C THR A 53 -16.50 -9.59 -0.58
N HIS A 54 -15.76 -8.80 0.19
CA HIS A 54 -14.53 -9.20 0.86
C HIS A 54 -14.48 -8.55 2.23
N GLN A 55 -14.13 -9.32 3.25
CA GLN A 55 -13.90 -8.78 4.58
C GLN A 55 -12.52 -8.10 4.63
N SER A 56 -12.51 -6.78 4.80
CA SER A 56 -11.29 -6.05 5.05
C SER A 56 -10.77 -6.31 6.46
N VAL A 57 -9.46 -6.26 6.64
CA VAL A 57 -8.78 -6.41 7.93
C VAL A 57 -8.17 -5.10 8.41
N ASP A 58 -8.16 -4.09 7.55
CA ASP A 58 -7.56 -2.77 7.73
C ASP A 58 -8.43 -1.67 7.12
N VAL A 59 -8.10 -0.43 7.46
CA VAL A 59 -8.64 0.78 6.84
C VAL A 59 -7.51 1.49 6.13
N ASP A 60 -7.59 1.59 4.81
CA ASP A 60 -6.62 2.33 3.99
C ASP A 60 -7.10 3.78 3.79
N VAL A 61 -6.28 4.75 4.14
CA VAL A 61 -6.58 6.16 3.97
C VAL A 61 -5.43 6.89 3.29
N LEU A 62 -5.71 7.61 2.20
CA LEU A 62 -4.78 8.52 1.55
C LEU A 62 -4.99 9.91 2.12
N VAL A 63 -3.93 10.52 2.62
CA VAL A 63 -3.96 11.80 3.34
C VAL A 63 -3.29 12.86 2.48
N ASP A 64 -3.76 14.10 2.61
CA ASP A 64 -3.07 15.28 2.10
C ASP A 64 -1.61 15.27 2.61
N PRO A 65 -0.61 15.12 1.73
CA PRO A 65 0.78 14.97 2.14
C PRO A 65 1.30 16.08 3.03
N GLU A 66 0.84 17.34 2.82
CA GLU A 66 1.23 18.49 3.63
C GLU A 66 0.67 18.43 5.05
N ARG A 67 -0.38 17.65 5.29
CA ARG A 67 -1.06 17.53 6.57
C ARG A 67 -0.94 16.13 7.19
N LEU A 68 -0.06 15.28 6.63
CA LEU A 68 0.16 13.91 7.10
C LEU A 68 0.47 13.85 8.61
N SER A 69 1.40 14.69 9.07
CA SER A 69 1.82 14.71 10.48
C SER A 69 0.68 15.05 11.44
N ASP A 70 -0.28 15.87 11.01
CA ASP A 70 -1.40 16.27 11.86
C ASP A 70 -2.35 15.09 12.11
N LEU A 71 -2.67 14.30 11.05
CA LEU A 71 -3.48 13.10 11.20
C LEU A 71 -2.76 12.05 12.06
N GLN A 72 -1.46 11.86 11.83
CA GLN A 72 -0.63 10.92 12.61
C GLN A 72 -0.68 11.24 14.10
N GLN A 73 -0.43 12.50 14.47
CA GLN A 73 -0.52 12.94 15.85
C GLN A 73 -1.95 12.84 16.42
N GLY A 74 -2.98 13.05 15.59
CA GLY A 74 -4.37 12.87 15.98
C GLY A 74 -4.66 11.42 16.37
N LEU A 75 -4.20 10.46 15.58
CA LEU A 75 -4.33 9.03 15.88
C LEU A 75 -3.53 8.63 17.12
N GLU A 76 -2.30 9.13 17.26
CA GLU A 76 -1.46 8.85 18.43
C GLU A 76 -2.08 9.33 19.75
N ARG A 77 -2.73 10.49 19.76
CA ARG A 77 -3.49 10.99 20.94
C ARG A 77 -4.63 10.08 21.36
N LEU A 78 -5.16 9.28 20.44
CA LEU A 78 -6.20 8.28 20.69
C LEU A 78 -5.63 6.88 21.02
N GLY A 79 -4.31 6.76 21.20
CA GLY A 79 -3.66 5.51 21.58
C GLY A 79 -3.27 4.60 20.42
N TRP A 80 -3.40 5.07 19.16
CA TRP A 80 -2.87 4.36 18.00
C TRP A 80 -1.35 4.53 17.95
N ALA A 81 -0.63 3.45 17.73
CA ALA A 81 0.84 3.47 17.63
C ALA A 81 1.30 2.95 16.27
N VAL A 82 2.34 3.59 15.74
CA VAL A 82 2.95 3.11 14.49
C VAL A 82 3.49 1.71 14.70
N ARG A 83 3.04 0.79 13.88
CA ARG A 83 3.65 -0.53 13.77
C ARG A 83 5.00 -0.38 13.07
N VAL A 84 6.07 -0.72 13.79
CA VAL A 84 7.43 -0.62 13.24
C VAL A 84 7.53 -1.52 12.00
N PRO A 85 7.74 -0.97 10.79
CA PRO A 85 7.82 -1.78 9.60
C PRO A 85 9.04 -2.70 9.67
N SER A 86 8.91 -3.92 9.14
CA SER A 86 10.05 -4.82 9.04
C SER A 86 11.17 -4.18 8.23
N THR A 87 12.42 -4.42 8.60
CA THR A 87 13.62 -3.83 7.94
C THR A 87 13.65 -4.05 6.43
N SER A 88 13.02 -5.13 5.94
CA SER A 88 12.88 -5.38 4.50
C SER A 88 11.92 -4.41 3.80
N ALA A 89 10.94 -3.86 4.51
CA ALA A 89 10.04 -2.86 3.98
C ALA A 89 10.69 -1.47 3.92
N GLN A 90 11.67 -1.19 4.80
CA GLN A 90 12.36 0.12 4.87
C GLN A 90 13.32 0.37 3.70
N VAL A 91 13.67 -0.65 2.92
CA VAL A 91 14.63 -0.55 1.81
C VAL A 91 14.03 0.07 0.55
N LEU A 92 12.71 0.01 0.40
CA LEU A 92 11.97 0.74 -0.62
C LEU A 92 11.29 1.95 0.04
N PRO A 93 11.14 3.09 -0.65
CA PRO A 93 10.46 4.23 -0.08
C PRO A 93 9.12 3.81 0.54
N LEU A 94 8.96 4.06 1.84
CA LEU A 94 7.72 3.83 2.54
C LEU A 94 6.67 4.76 1.92
N HIS A 95 5.48 4.25 1.69
CA HIS A 95 4.35 4.97 1.11
C HIS A 95 3.16 4.99 2.06
N SER A 96 3.28 4.32 3.18
CA SER A 96 2.27 4.26 4.24
C SER A 96 2.90 3.95 5.58
N ALA A 97 2.24 4.37 6.64
CA ALA A 97 2.49 3.96 8.01
C ALA A 97 1.26 3.19 8.52
N THR A 98 1.47 1.98 9.02
CA THR A 98 0.41 1.18 9.63
C THR A 98 0.30 1.54 11.11
N TYR A 99 -0.88 1.88 11.57
CA TYR A 99 -1.20 2.17 12.95
C TYR A 99 -2.04 1.04 13.55
N ALA A 100 -1.60 0.54 14.70
CA ALA A 100 -2.30 -0.48 15.47
C ALA A 100 -2.73 0.08 16.84
N HIS A 101 -3.80 -0.46 17.39
CA HIS A 101 -4.32 -0.09 18.70
C HIS A 101 -4.57 -1.35 19.54
N PRO A 102 -4.24 -1.36 20.88
CA PRO A 102 -4.28 -2.57 21.69
C PRO A 102 -5.65 -3.27 21.78
N VAL A 103 -6.74 -2.51 21.65
CA VAL A 103 -8.12 -3.05 21.81
C VAL A 103 -8.90 -3.12 20.49
N TRP A 104 -8.36 -2.64 19.37
CA TRP A 104 -8.99 -2.75 18.06
C TRP A 104 -8.43 -3.97 17.31
N PRO A 105 -9.30 -4.82 16.71
CA PRO A 105 -8.85 -5.99 15.96
C PRO A 105 -8.38 -5.69 14.53
N CYS A 106 -8.41 -4.42 14.11
CA CYS A 106 -8.03 -3.95 12.78
C CYS A 106 -7.04 -2.80 12.88
N GLU A 107 -6.35 -2.50 11.77
CA GLU A 107 -5.28 -1.51 11.66
C GLU A 107 -5.70 -0.37 10.72
N VAL A 108 -4.98 0.77 10.78
CA VAL A 108 -5.12 1.88 9.84
C VAL A 108 -3.83 2.01 9.04
N ASP A 109 -3.93 1.90 7.71
CA ASP A 109 -2.84 2.20 6.80
C ASP A 109 -2.97 3.64 6.30
N VAL A 110 -2.13 4.52 6.82
CA VAL A 110 -2.08 5.94 6.47
C VAL A 110 -1.08 6.14 5.35
N HIS A 111 -1.55 6.52 4.17
CA HIS A 111 -0.76 6.72 2.96
C HIS A 111 -0.52 8.21 2.69
N ASP A 112 0.72 8.63 2.45
CA ASP A 112 1.07 9.94 1.90
C ASP A 112 1.10 9.93 0.36
N ARG A 113 1.26 8.73 -0.21
CA ARG A 113 1.29 8.44 -1.64
C ARG A 113 0.81 7.03 -1.90
N PHE A 114 0.34 6.76 -3.11
CA PHE A 114 -0.02 5.40 -3.50
C PHE A 114 0.96 4.87 -4.56
N PRO A 115 1.56 3.67 -4.37
CA PRO A 115 2.55 3.13 -5.31
C PRO A 115 1.98 2.95 -6.70
N GLY A 116 2.71 3.45 -7.69
CA GLY A 116 2.32 3.39 -9.09
C GLY A 116 1.78 4.71 -9.64
N PHE A 117 1.36 5.65 -8.79
CA PHE A 117 1.32 7.06 -9.15
C PHE A 117 2.73 7.62 -8.98
N LEU A 118 3.31 8.17 -10.04
CA LEU A 118 4.72 8.57 -10.08
C LEU A 118 4.89 10.10 -10.10
N ALA A 119 3.80 10.85 -10.25
CA ALA A 119 3.81 12.29 -10.06
C ALA A 119 4.12 12.62 -8.58
N GLU A 120 4.47 13.86 -8.35
CA GLU A 120 4.74 14.40 -7.01
C GLU A 120 3.54 14.14 -6.08
N PRO A 121 3.76 13.74 -4.78
CA PRO A 121 2.67 13.32 -3.89
C PRO A 121 1.54 14.33 -3.75
N GLN A 122 1.85 15.63 -3.58
CA GLN A 122 0.83 16.65 -3.46
C GLN A 122 0.02 16.82 -4.74
N ALA A 123 0.68 16.84 -5.90
CA ALA A 123 0.01 16.93 -7.20
C ALA A 123 -0.88 15.71 -7.46
N THR A 124 -0.42 14.52 -7.06
CA THR A 124 -1.21 13.28 -7.11
C THR A 124 -2.43 13.37 -6.22
N PHE A 125 -2.27 13.83 -4.98
CA PHE A 125 -3.38 13.98 -4.03
C PHE A 125 -4.42 14.97 -4.58
N GLU A 126 -4.02 16.13 -5.10
CA GLU A 126 -4.94 17.12 -5.69
C GLU A 126 -5.70 16.54 -6.91
N ALA A 127 -4.99 15.81 -7.76
CA ALA A 127 -5.64 15.13 -8.89
C ALA A 127 -6.71 14.12 -8.42
N LEU A 128 -6.40 13.32 -7.41
CA LEU A 128 -7.35 12.35 -6.82
C LEU A 128 -8.47 13.05 -6.04
N TRP A 129 -8.16 14.13 -5.30
CA TRP A 129 -9.14 14.91 -4.56
C TRP A 129 -10.19 15.55 -5.46
N ALA A 130 -9.81 15.96 -6.67
CA ALA A 130 -10.75 16.47 -7.69
C ALA A 130 -11.77 15.39 -8.13
N HIS A 131 -11.43 14.12 -7.99
CA HIS A 131 -12.27 12.94 -8.30
C HIS A 131 -12.87 12.28 -7.05
N ARG A 132 -13.05 13.05 -5.97
CA ARG A 132 -13.68 12.56 -4.75
C ARG A 132 -15.19 12.49 -4.87
N THR A 133 -15.74 11.56 -4.15
CA THR A 133 -17.15 11.43 -3.83
C THR A 133 -17.32 11.06 -2.36
N SER A 134 -18.50 10.68 -1.93
CA SER A 134 -18.72 10.11 -0.59
C SER A 134 -19.28 8.70 -0.69
N ALA A 135 -19.06 7.94 0.38
CA ALA A 135 -19.68 6.63 0.60
C ALA A 135 -20.19 6.53 2.03
N THR A 136 -21.34 5.87 2.21
CA THR A 136 -21.89 5.61 3.54
C THR A 136 -21.23 4.37 4.13
N VAL A 137 -20.44 4.55 5.21
CA VAL A 137 -19.82 3.47 5.98
C VAL A 137 -20.23 3.59 7.43
N ALA A 138 -20.78 2.55 8.03
CA ALA A 138 -21.32 2.56 9.39
C ALA A 138 -22.30 3.73 9.68
N GLY A 139 -23.14 4.09 8.69
CA GLY A 139 -24.10 5.19 8.80
C GLY A 139 -23.50 6.59 8.72
N ARG A 140 -22.22 6.73 8.36
CA ARG A 140 -21.52 8.01 8.16
C ARG A 140 -21.07 8.18 6.70
N GLU A 141 -21.21 9.39 6.20
CA GLU A 141 -20.65 9.77 4.91
C GLU A 141 -19.15 10.05 5.06
N VAL A 142 -18.32 9.21 4.41
CA VAL A 142 -16.87 9.37 4.41
C VAL A 142 -16.37 9.73 3.02
N PRO A 143 -15.36 10.61 2.88
CA PRO A 143 -14.82 10.99 1.56
C PRO A 143 -14.03 9.83 0.95
N CYS A 144 -14.35 9.49 -0.29
CA CYS A 144 -13.68 8.44 -1.04
C CYS A 144 -13.51 8.84 -2.50
N LEU A 145 -12.85 8.00 -3.28
CA LEU A 145 -12.71 8.22 -4.72
C LEU A 145 -13.97 7.79 -5.48
N GLU A 146 -14.27 8.49 -6.59
CA GLU A 146 -15.23 8.01 -7.58
C GLU A 146 -14.75 6.69 -8.21
N PRO A 147 -15.66 5.88 -8.81
CA PRO A 147 -15.32 4.54 -9.31
C PRO A 147 -14.13 4.49 -10.25
N VAL A 148 -13.95 5.48 -11.15
CA VAL A 148 -12.84 5.52 -12.12
C VAL A 148 -11.48 5.69 -11.43
N ALA A 149 -11.36 6.64 -10.50
CA ALA A 149 -10.14 6.87 -9.77
C ALA A 149 -9.85 5.72 -8.78
N HIS A 150 -10.89 5.16 -8.17
CA HIS A 150 -10.77 4.02 -7.28
C HIS A 150 -10.33 2.74 -8.02
N PHE A 151 -10.84 2.53 -9.24
CA PHE A 151 -10.39 1.46 -10.13
C PHE A 151 -8.89 1.56 -10.43
N ALA A 152 -8.37 2.76 -10.72
CA ALA A 152 -6.93 2.96 -10.94
C ALA A 152 -6.11 2.50 -9.72
N ILE A 153 -6.53 2.88 -8.50
CA ILE A 153 -5.89 2.43 -7.25
C ILE A 153 -5.97 0.90 -7.09
N ALA A 154 -7.13 0.31 -7.36
CA ALA A 154 -7.31 -1.13 -7.26
C ALA A 154 -6.38 -1.88 -8.23
N CYS A 155 -6.28 -1.42 -9.48
CA CYS A 155 -5.36 -1.98 -10.47
C CYS A 155 -3.89 -1.83 -10.05
N LEU A 156 -3.47 -0.66 -9.59
CA LEU A 156 -2.10 -0.43 -9.10
C LEU A 156 -1.77 -1.32 -7.90
N HIS A 157 -2.74 -1.54 -6.99
CA HIS A 157 -2.58 -2.46 -5.86
C HIS A 157 -2.30 -3.89 -6.33
N VAL A 158 -3.00 -4.37 -7.35
CA VAL A 158 -2.81 -5.71 -7.91
C VAL A 158 -1.52 -5.79 -8.72
N LEU A 159 -1.27 -4.82 -9.59
CA LEU A 159 -0.08 -4.76 -10.46
C LEU A 159 1.24 -4.74 -9.67
N ARG A 160 1.24 -4.11 -8.51
CA ARG A 160 2.42 -4.05 -7.62
C ARG A 160 2.89 -5.44 -7.15
N ASP A 161 2.01 -6.45 -7.18
CA ASP A 161 2.28 -7.80 -6.70
C ASP A 161 1.77 -8.89 -7.69
N LEU A 162 1.81 -8.57 -8.98
CA LEU A 162 1.21 -9.39 -10.05
C LEU A 162 1.77 -10.82 -10.14
N GLY A 163 2.97 -11.06 -9.62
CA GLY A 163 3.57 -12.39 -9.56
C GLY A 163 3.05 -13.27 -8.42
N SER A 164 2.26 -12.74 -7.49
CA SER A 164 1.64 -13.53 -6.42
C SER A 164 0.44 -14.34 -6.95
N PRO A 165 0.18 -15.53 -6.37
CA PRO A 165 -0.94 -16.37 -6.79
C PRO A 165 -2.28 -15.63 -6.77
N GLY A 166 -3.09 -15.78 -7.81
CA GLY A 166 -4.42 -15.19 -7.94
C GLY A 166 -4.45 -13.71 -8.31
N LYS A 167 -3.32 -12.98 -8.28
CA LYS A 167 -3.29 -11.55 -8.59
C LYS A 167 -3.59 -11.26 -10.07
N ARG A 168 -3.17 -12.13 -10.97
CA ARG A 168 -3.52 -12.00 -12.39
C ARG A 168 -5.03 -12.13 -12.61
N ASP A 169 -5.65 -13.13 -12.01
CA ASP A 169 -7.10 -13.34 -12.10
C ASP A 169 -7.88 -12.17 -11.45
N GLU A 170 -7.32 -11.57 -10.38
CA GLU A 170 -7.90 -10.38 -9.75
C GLU A 170 -7.84 -9.19 -10.71
N LEU A 171 -6.71 -8.98 -11.40
CA LEU A 171 -6.57 -7.93 -12.40
C LEU A 171 -7.54 -8.11 -13.57
N ASP A 172 -7.62 -9.34 -14.11
CA ASP A 172 -8.50 -9.66 -15.22
C ASP A 172 -9.96 -9.39 -14.86
N ARG A 173 -10.40 -9.76 -13.64
CA ARG A 173 -11.74 -9.44 -13.14
C ARG A 173 -11.98 -7.93 -13.01
N LEU A 174 -11.02 -7.16 -12.51
CA LEU A 174 -11.13 -5.70 -12.45
C LEU A 174 -11.32 -5.09 -13.85
N VAL A 175 -10.54 -5.54 -14.82
CA VAL A 175 -10.63 -5.09 -16.20
C VAL A 175 -11.98 -5.44 -16.81
N GLU A 176 -12.50 -6.65 -16.62
CA GLU A 176 -13.81 -7.05 -17.12
C GLU A 176 -14.95 -6.24 -16.48
N VAL A 177 -14.87 -5.97 -15.17
CA VAL A 177 -15.82 -5.08 -14.49
C VAL A 177 -15.77 -3.68 -15.09
N ALA A 178 -14.58 -3.12 -15.33
CA ALA A 178 -14.44 -1.80 -15.94
C ALA A 178 -14.96 -1.75 -17.39
N LYS A 179 -14.74 -2.81 -18.18
CA LYS A 179 -15.32 -2.93 -19.53
C LYS A 179 -16.84 -2.88 -19.53
N ALA A 180 -17.47 -3.52 -18.55
CA ALA A 180 -18.91 -3.58 -18.40
C ALA A 180 -19.52 -2.29 -17.82
N MET A 181 -18.82 -1.62 -16.90
CA MET A 181 -19.34 -0.47 -16.16
C MET A 181 -18.99 0.87 -16.79
N PHE A 182 -17.80 0.99 -17.39
CA PHE A 182 -17.29 2.30 -17.81
C PHE A 182 -17.70 2.62 -19.24
N ASP A 183 -18.43 3.72 -19.38
CA ASP A 183 -18.73 4.34 -20.66
C ASP A 183 -17.51 5.05 -21.27
N THR A 184 -17.67 5.66 -22.43
CA THR A 184 -16.59 6.35 -23.17
C THR A 184 -16.04 7.53 -22.38
N ASP A 185 -16.89 8.28 -21.67
CA ASP A 185 -16.49 9.44 -20.87
C ASP A 185 -15.69 9.00 -19.66
N GLN A 186 -16.11 7.96 -18.95
CA GLN A 186 -15.40 7.38 -17.82
C GLN A 186 -14.02 6.83 -18.21
N ARG A 187 -13.92 6.19 -19.39
CA ARG A 187 -12.63 5.73 -19.93
C ARG A 187 -11.72 6.91 -20.30
N SER A 188 -12.28 7.96 -20.88
CA SER A 188 -11.53 9.20 -21.15
C SER A 188 -11.02 9.84 -19.87
N ARG A 189 -11.85 9.91 -18.82
CA ARG A 189 -11.44 10.41 -17.48
C ARG A 189 -10.32 9.57 -16.88
N LEU A 190 -10.34 8.24 -17.04
CA LEU A 190 -9.23 7.37 -16.63
C LEU A 190 -7.93 7.78 -17.35
N GLY A 191 -7.97 8.02 -18.65
CA GLY A 191 -6.82 8.49 -19.42
C GLY A 191 -6.27 9.83 -18.91
N VAL A 192 -7.15 10.79 -18.63
CA VAL A 192 -6.76 12.09 -18.06
C VAL A 192 -6.15 11.94 -16.67
N LEU A 193 -6.76 11.14 -15.81
CA LEU A 193 -6.25 10.88 -14.46
C LEU A 193 -4.85 10.24 -14.51
N THR A 194 -4.66 9.23 -15.35
CA THR A 194 -3.38 8.55 -15.48
C THR A 194 -2.27 9.46 -15.99
N ALA A 195 -2.60 10.41 -16.89
CA ALA A 195 -1.66 11.43 -17.33
C ALA A 195 -1.30 12.41 -16.19
N ARG A 196 -2.29 12.88 -15.43
CA ARG A 196 -2.06 13.82 -14.31
C ARG A 196 -1.26 13.23 -13.15
N THR A 197 -1.41 11.93 -12.92
CA THR A 197 -0.73 11.20 -11.84
C THR A 197 0.56 10.50 -12.28
N ASP A 198 0.97 10.74 -13.54
CA ASP A 198 2.13 10.08 -14.18
C ASP A 198 2.09 8.55 -14.03
N SER A 199 0.89 7.96 -14.18
CA SER A 199 0.69 6.51 -14.04
C SER A 199 0.41 5.79 -15.36
N LEU A 200 0.56 6.45 -16.51
CA LEU A 200 0.40 5.84 -17.82
C LEU A 200 1.28 4.60 -18.00
N GLY A 201 2.55 4.71 -17.64
CA GLY A 201 3.51 3.60 -17.75
C GLY A 201 3.23 2.46 -16.78
N THR A 202 2.74 2.75 -15.59
CA THR A 202 2.45 1.75 -14.54
C THR A 202 1.12 1.04 -14.78
N LEU A 203 0.12 1.74 -15.32
CA LEU A 203 -1.20 1.21 -15.68
C LEU A 203 -1.28 0.73 -17.14
N ARG A 204 -0.22 0.82 -17.92
CA ARG A 204 -0.20 0.41 -19.34
C ARG A 204 -0.94 -0.90 -19.62
N PRO A 205 -0.71 -2.01 -18.90
CA PRO A 205 -1.41 -3.27 -19.19
C PRO A 205 -2.93 -3.16 -19.07
N VAL A 206 -3.41 -2.31 -18.16
CA VAL A 206 -4.85 -2.07 -17.94
C VAL A 206 -5.41 -1.18 -19.05
N LEU A 207 -4.70 -0.11 -19.41
CA LEU A 207 -5.13 0.82 -20.47
C LEU A 207 -5.20 0.10 -21.83
N GLU A 208 -4.22 -0.73 -22.16
CA GLU A 208 -4.23 -1.58 -23.35
C GLU A 208 -5.42 -2.55 -23.35
N ALA A 209 -5.68 -3.21 -22.23
CA ALA A 209 -6.80 -4.15 -22.08
C ALA A 209 -8.19 -3.46 -22.19
N LEU A 210 -8.27 -2.16 -21.87
CA LEU A 210 -9.47 -1.33 -22.03
C LEU A 210 -9.56 -0.67 -23.42
N GLY A 211 -8.59 -0.90 -24.33
CA GLY A 211 -8.55 -0.30 -25.65
C GLY A 211 -8.32 1.22 -25.64
N LEU A 212 -7.69 1.75 -24.60
CA LEU A 212 -7.33 3.16 -24.51
C LEU A 212 -6.06 3.44 -25.31
N PRO A 213 -5.98 4.59 -26.00
CA PRO A 213 -4.82 4.92 -26.82
C PRO A 213 -3.55 5.03 -25.98
N ASP A 214 -2.41 4.70 -26.60
CA ASP A 214 -1.09 4.86 -25.99
C ASP A 214 -0.76 6.36 -25.87
N LEU A 215 -1.04 6.91 -24.69
CA LEU A 215 -0.72 8.29 -24.36
C LEU A 215 0.78 8.36 -24.00
N ALA A 216 1.48 9.33 -24.56
CA ALA A 216 2.91 9.54 -24.27
C ALA A 216 3.11 9.75 -22.76
N SER A 217 3.90 8.88 -22.13
CA SER A 217 4.25 9.00 -20.71
C SER A 217 5.39 10.01 -20.53
N THR A 218 5.24 10.90 -19.57
CA THR A 218 6.28 11.83 -19.12
C THR A 218 7.20 11.21 -18.07
N THR A 219 6.87 10.00 -17.62
CA THR A 219 7.55 9.28 -16.53
C THR A 219 9.05 9.10 -16.82
N THR A 220 9.88 9.40 -15.82
CA THR A 220 11.32 9.12 -15.95
C THR A 220 11.57 7.61 -16.00
N ALA A 221 12.60 7.20 -16.76
CA ALA A 221 12.98 5.79 -16.84
C ALA A 221 13.37 5.21 -15.47
N GLY A 222 13.86 6.05 -14.54
CA GLY A 222 14.23 5.66 -13.19
C GLY A 222 13.00 5.22 -12.37
N ASP A 223 11.96 6.03 -12.37
CA ASP A 223 10.73 5.79 -11.58
C ASP A 223 9.99 4.54 -12.09
N LEU A 224 9.88 4.37 -13.41
CA LEU A 224 9.36 3.14 -14.00
C LEU A 224 10.21 1.91 -13.67
N THR A 225 11.53 2.04 -13.61
CA THR A 225 12.40 0.93 -13.20
C THR A 225 12.09 0.48 -11.79
N ASP A 226 11.93 1.42 -10.85
CA ASP A 226 11.61 1.11 -9.46
C ASP A 226 10.25 0.45 -9.31
N TRP A 227 9.25 0.94 -10.05
CA TRP A 227 7.94 0.29 -10.13
C TRP A 227 8.04 -1.14 -10.67
N ARG A 228 8.71 -1.35 -11.79
CA ARG A 228 8.89 -2.68 -12.42
C ARG A 228 9.65 -3.65 -11.52
N VAL A 229 10.68 -3.16 -10.84
CA VAL A 229 11.41 -3.95 -9.84
C VAL A 229 10.45 -4.40 -8.74
N ARG A 230 9.64 -3.51 -8.20
CA ARG A 230 8.66 -3.83 -7.16
C ARG A 230 7.62 -4.84 -7.66
N ALA A 231 7.00 -4.57 -8.81
CA ALA A 231 5.95 -5.41 -9.39
C ALA A 231 6.44 -6.82 -9.79
N SER A 232 7.73 -6.96 -10.12
CA SER A 232 8.34 -8.24 -10.52
C SER A 232 8.98 -9.01 -9.35
N SER A 233 8.84 -8.54 -8.11
CA SER A 233 9.58 -9.06 -6.95
C SER A 233 8.74 -9.79 -5.89
N PRO A 234 7.55 -10.34 -6.17
CA PRO A 234 6.77 -11.01 -5.14
C PRO A 234 7.58 -12.14 -4.51
N GLY A 235 7.69 -12.11 -3.18
CA GLY A 235 8.41 -13.13 -2.42
C GLY A 235 9.93 -13.11 -2.51
N VAL A 236 10.56 -12.21 -3.32
CA VAL A 236 12.03 -12.11 -3.42
C VAL A 236 12.56 -11.10 -2.40
N ARG A 237 12.94 -11.59 -1.24
CA ARG A 237 13.30 -10.79 -0.04
C ARG A 237 14.53 -9.90 -0.22
N SER A 238 15.46 -10.26 -1.10
CA SER A 238 16.73 -9.55 -1.29
C SER A 238 16.66 -8.44 -2.32
N VAL A 239 15.58 -8.30 -3.10
CA VAL A 239 15.50 -7.30 -4.19
C VAL A 239 15.69 -5.88 -3.69
N GLY A 240 15.03 -5.50 -2.61
CA GLY A 240 15.21 -4.18 -1.99
C GLY A 240 16.67 -3.93 -1.62
N TRP A 241 17.32 -4.87 -0.93
CA TRP A 241 18.71 -4.75 -0.51
C TRP A 241 19.68 -4.67 -1.70
N VAL A 242 19.48 -5.50 -2.74
CA VAL A 242 20.31 -5.45 -3.96
C VAL A 242 20.10 -4.11 -4.70
N ALA A 243 18.87 -3.61 -4.79
CA ALA A 243 18.59 -2.31 -5.38
C ALA A 243 19.25 -1.17 -4.60
N GLN A 244 19.19 -1.20 -3.26
CA GLN A 244 19.84 -0.23 -2.39
C GLN A 244 21.35 -0.26 -2.51
N LEU A 245 21.97 -1.45 -2.47
CA LEU A 245 23.41 -1.59 -2.68
C LEU A 245 23.83 -1.02 -4.03
N GLY A 246 23.05 -1.24 -5.10
CA GLY A 246 23.32 -0.68 -6.41
C GLY A 246 23.25 0.86 -6.50
N ARG A 247 22.61 1.52 -5.51
CA ARG A 247 22.54 3.00 -5.38
C ARG A 247 23.54 3.55 -4.37
N THR A 248 24.07 2.67 -3.51
CA THR A 248 24.98 3.06 -2.41
C THR A 248 26.42 3.08 -2.92
N PRO A 249 27.21 4.15 -2.67
CA PRO A 249 28.62 4.16 -2.95
C PRO A 249 29.35 2.98 -2.29
N LEU A 250 30.30 2.36 -3.00
CA LEU A 250 31.04 1.16 -2.54
C LEU A 250 31.60 1.29 -1.11
N ARG A 251 32.08 2.48 -0.76
CA ARG A 251 32.62 2.79 0.59
C ARG A 251 31.61 2.59 1.73
N ARG A 252 30.29 2.67 1.44
CA ARG A 252 29.21 2.49 2.42
C ARG A 252 28.61 1.09 2.41
N TRP A 253 29.00 0.23 1.49
CA TRP A 253 28.51 -1.14 1.40
C TRP A 253 28.66 -1.93 2.72
N PRO A 254 29.84 -1.87 3.42
CA PRO A 254 29.97 -2.60 4.69
C PRO A 254 28.92 -2.20 5.72
N ALA A 255 28.67 -0.90 5.90
CA ALA A 255 27.64 -0.41 6.83
C ALA A 255 26.23 -0.86 6.42
N THR A 256 25.90 -0.80 5.13
CA THR A 256 24.60 -1.25 4.60
C THR A 256 24.41 -2.76 4.80
N LEU A 257 25.44 -3.56 4.57
CA LEU A 257 25.42 -5.01 4.80
C LEU A 257 25.29 -5.35 6.29
N VAL A 258 26.03 -4.66 7.15
CA VAL A 258 25.92 -4.83 8.61
C VAL A 258 24.50 -4.52 9.07
N HIS A 259 23.89 -3.45 8.58
CA HIS A 259 22.50 -3.11 8.91
C HIS A 259 21.51 -4.18 8.42
N ALA A 260 21.72 -4.72 7.22
CA ALA A 260 20.92 -5.82 6.68
C ALA A 260 21.01 -7.12 7.51
N LEU A 261 22.14 -7.34 8.18
CA LEU A 261 22.43 -8.55 8.97
C LEU A 261 22.02 -8.42 10.44
N LEU A 262 22.17 -7.22 11.01
CA LEU A 262 21.94 -6.95 12.44
C LEU A 262 20.52 -6.45 12.69
N LEU A 263 19.53 -7.32 12.40
CA LEU A 263 18.16 -7.03 12.77
C LEU A 263 17.96 -7.09 14.28
N THR A 264 17.16 -6.18 14.80
CA THR A 264 16.72 -6.20 16.19
C THR A 264 15.86 -7.44 16.49
N GLU A 265 15.76 -7.81 17.76
CA GLU A 265 14.89 -8.91 18.19
C GLU A 265 13.42 -8.66 17.81
N ALA A 266 12.96 -7.42 17.95
CA ALA A 266 11.59 -7.02 17.58
C ALA A 266 11.31 -7.26 16.08
N GLU A 267 12.21 -6.83 15.21
CA GLU A 267 12.08 -7.01 13.76
C GLU A 267 12.09 -8.49 13.32
N ILE A 268 12.88 -9.33 14.04
CA ILE A 268 12.90 -10.76 13.76
C ILE A 268 11.59 -11.41 14.19
N ARG A 269 11.03 -11.01 15.34
CA ARG A 269 9.78 -11.55 15.84
C ARG A 269 8.59 -11.13 15.01
N ASP A 270 8.57 -9.88 14.53
CA ASP A 270 7.56 -9.41 13.59
C ASP A 270 7.58 -10.22 12.29
N ALA A 271 8.77 -10.44 11.71
CA ALA A 271 8.93 -11.22 10.49
C ALA A 271 8.74 -12.74 10.68
N GLN A 272 8.93 -13.26 11.88
CA GLN A 272 8.83 -14.68 12.23
C GLN A 272 8.23 -14.85 13.64
N PRO A 273 6.90 -14.74 13.80
CA PRO A 273 6.22 -14.83 15.12
C PRO A 273 6.48 -16.16 15.85
N HIS A 274 6.77 -17.22 15.08
CA HIS A 274 7.05 -18.56 15.61
C HIS A 274 8.54 -18.85 15.87
N ALA A 275 9.43 -17.83 15.74
CA ALA A 275 10.84 -18.02 16.06
C ALA A 275 11.01 -18.42 17.53
N ALA A 276 11.81 -19.47 17.78
CA ALA A 276 12.07 -19.97 19.15
C ALA A 276 12.61 -18.84 20.05
N ARG A 277 12.13 -18.81 21.29
CA ARG A 277 12.55 -17.80 22.29
C ARG A 277 14.00 -18.04 22.72
N GLY A 278 14.73 -16.95 23.03
CA GLY A 278 16.09 -16.98 23.54
C GLY A 278 17.18 -16.72 22.49
N ARG A 279 18.44 -16.54 22.96
CA ARG A 279 19.59 -16.11 22.12
C ARG A 279 19.87 -17.07 20.95
N TRP A 280 19.75 -18.36 21.17
CA TRP A 280 19.96 -19.38 20.14
C TRP A 280 18.83 -19.40 19.08
N GLY A 281 17.58 -19.18 19.51
CA GLY A 281 16.44 -19.03 18.59
C GLY A 281 16.62 -17.84 17.66
N LEU A 282 17.04 -16.70 18.21
CA LEU A 282 17.33 -15.48 17.44
C LEU A 282 18.50 -15.67 16.48
N LEU A 283 19.60 -16.29 16.91
CA LEU A 283 20.72 -16.58 16.03
C LEU A 283 20.32 -17.47 14.87
N ARG A 284 19.57 -18.55 15.13
CA ARG A 284 19.06 -19.46 14.10
C ARG A 284 18.13 -18.73 13.10
N ALA A 285 17.26 -17.84 13.60
CA ALA A 285 16.38 -17.04 12.76
C ALA A 285 17.17 -16.09 11.85
N ARG A 286 18.21 -15.43 12.39
CA ARG A 286 19.13 -14.57 11.62
C ARG A 286 19.86 -15.35 10.52
N LEU A 287 20.46 -16.49 10.87
CA LEU A 287 21.18 -17.33 9.90
C LEU A 287 20.26 -17.87 8.80
N ARG A 288 19.05 -18.31 9.16
CA ARG A 288 18.05 -18.76 8.18
C ARG A 288 17.66 -17.64 7.23
N ARG A 289 17.41 -16.43 7.77
CA ARG A 289 17.07 -15.26 6.92
C ARG A 289 18.21 -14.89 5.98
N LEU A 290 19.44 -14.89 6.50
CA LEU A 290 20.64 -14.63 5.70
C LEU A 290 20.79 -15.64 4.56
N GLY A 291 20.67 -16.93 4.87
CA GLY A 291 20.73 -18.00 3.86
C GLY A 291 19.65 -17.86 2.78
N LEU A 292 18.41 -17.55 3.18
CA LEU A 292 17.32 -17.29 2.23
C LEU A 292 17.58 -16.03 1.40
N GLY A 293 18.07 -14.95 2.02
CA GLY A 293 18.43 -13.71 1.32
C GLY A 293 19.52 -13.93 0.30
N LEU A 294 20.61 -14.63 0.65
CA LEU A 294 21.72 -14.95 -0.26
C LEU A 294 21.26 -15.83 -1.43
N ARG A 295 20.41 -16.81 -1.16
CA ARG A 295 19.81 -17.66 -2.20
C ARG A 295 19.00 -16.85 -3.22
N ASP A 296 18.33 -15.77 -2.79
CA ASP A 296 17.49 -14.93 -3.64
C ASP A 296 18.29 -13.87 -4.43
N VAL A 297 19.57 -13.62 -4.09
CA VAL A 297 20.39 -12.57 -4.75
C VAL A 297 20.49 -12.73 -6.28
N PRO A 298 20.76 -13.92 -6.85
CA PRO A 298 20.81 -14.08 -8.30
C PRO A 298 19.49 -13.71 -8.98
N ARG A 299 18.36 -14.11 -8.40
CA ARG A 299 17.03 -13.78 -8.89
C ARG A 299 16.75 -12.28 -8.78
N ALA A 300 17.13 -11.64 -7.67
CA ALA A 300 17.04 -10.21 -7.50
C ALA A 300 17.83 -9.43 -8.55
N CYS A 301 19.08 -9.85 -8.83
CA CYS A 301 19.90 -9.25 -9.89
C CYS A 301 19.26 -9.39 -11.28
N MET A 302 18.66 -10.54 -11.59
CA MET A 302 17.96 -10.74 -12.86
C MET A 302 16.75 -9.81 -12.99
N ILE A 303 15.93 -9.70 -11.95
CA ILE A 303 14.75 -8.82 -11.91
C ILE A 303 15.18 -7.37 -12.17
N ILE A 304 16.18 -6.87 -11.44
CA ILE A 304 16.65 -5.49 -11.58
C ILE A 304 17.22 -5.24 -12.99
N ARG A 305 18.02 -6.17 -13.53
CA ARG A 305 18.58 -6.06 -14.88
C ARG A 305 17.47 -6.05 -15.95
N ARG A 306 16.47 -6.90 -15.81
CA ARG A 306 15.32 -6.96 -16.72
C ARG A 306 14.53 -5.66 -16.68
N ALA A 307 14.17 -5.18 -15.48
CA ALA A 307 13.43 -3.93 -15.31
C ALA A 307 14.16 -2.72 -15.93
N ARG A 308 15.51 -2.65 -15.78
CA ARG A 308 16.33 -1.62 -16.41
C ARG A 308 16.31 -1.69 -17.94
N ARG A 309 16.42 -2.91 -18.52
CA ARG A 309 16.37 -3.09 -19.99
C ARG A 309 15.02 -2.68 -20.56
N GLU A 310 13.92 -3.10 -19.92
CA GLU A 310 12.56 -2.75 -20.35
C GLU A 310 12.27 -1.25 -20.21
N SER A 311 12.88 -0.57 -19.24
CA SER A 311 12.76 0.89 -19.09
C SER A 311 13.53 1.67 -20.15
N VAL A 312 14.58 1.09 -20.73
CA VAL A 312 15.35 1.69 -21.84
C VAL A 312 14.68 1.39 -23.19
N ALA A 313 14.12 0.18 -23.37
CA ALA A 313 13.48 -0.22 -24.63
C ALA A 313 12.10 0.43 -24.85
N GLY A 314 11.46 0.93 -23.80
CA GLY A 314 10.17 1.62 -23.87
C GLY A 314 10.27 3.14 -24.12
N ARG A 315 11.45 3.61 -24.54
CA ARG A 315 11.69 4.95 -25.10
C ARG A 315 11.63 4.89 -26.63
#